data_0c1cd207aa19c5db279dc39befa87a3a
#
_entry.id   0c1cd207aa19c5db279dc39befa87a3a
#
_cell.length_a   1.000
_cell.length_b   1.000
_cell.length_c   1.000
_cell.angle_alpha   90.00
_cell.angle_beta   90.00
_cell.angle_gamma   90.00
#
_symmetry.space_group_name_H-M   'P 1'
#
loop_
_entity.id
_entity.type
_entity.pdbx_description
1 polymer ?
#
loop_
_entity_poly.entity_id
_entity_poly.type
_entity_poly.pdbx_seq_one_letter_code
_entity_poly.pdbx_strand_id
1 'polypeptide(L)'
;MNVLPIPASGLPEGAVMPEHKLSIVIPMYNEADNVEPLLVRIHQAMENYSQPWEVVLVDDGSTDATPAEIRRLAAQYGPHVHGVELVRNYKQTAAMQAGLDAARGDVIATLDGDLQNDPFDIPRMVYRLLTEDLDLVAGWRKNRQEGFWMRRLPSRIANRLIARVTGVRLNDYGCSLKVFRGSVIRSVRLYGEMHRFIPAWLATVTTPRRISEEVVTHHARIHGQSKYGISRTFRVVLDLVFMFFFMRYRTRPGHFFGGIGIVLGIIGSLILAYLFAIKVFWGQAIGTRPMLITGFFLVIAGLQAVTSGVLAEMLSRIYLEANGTLAYVARPQPAPGEGDGWQWPSKPAVVEKPKARRK
;
A
#
# COMPACT_ATOMS: atom_id res chain seq x y z
N MET A 1 -0.40 -34.18 12.95
CA MET A 1 -0.03 -33.19 11.92
C MET A 1 -1.07 -33.27 10.80
N ASN A 2 -1.96 -32.27 10.69
CA ASN A 2 -2.87 -32.17 9.54
C ASN A 2 -2.05 -31.61 8.37
N VAL A 3 -1.54 -32.50 7.53
CA VAL A 3 -0.88 -32.12 6.29
C VAL A 3 -1.96 -31.63 5.32
N LEU A 4 -1.94 -30.34 4.99
CA LEU A 4 -2.81 -29.79 3.95
C LEU A 4 -2.47 -30.47 2.60
N PRO A 5 -3.48 -30.81 1.77
CA PRO A 5 -3.22 -31.45 0.49
C PRO A 5 -2.34 -30.55 -0.39
N ILE A 6 -1.36 -31.14 -1.07
CA ILE A 6 -0.47 -30.46 -2.03
C ILE A 6 -1.28 -30.24 -3.32
N PRO A 7 -1.59 -28.99 -3.70
CA PRO A 7 -2.19 -28.71 -5.00
C PRO A 7 -1.17 -28.96 -6.11
N ALA A 8 -1.59 -29.45 -7.26
CA ALA A 8 -0.74 -29.54 -8.43
C ALA A 8 -0.20 -28.15 -8.79
N SER A 9 1.09 -28.04 -9.09
CA SER A 9 1.73 -26.79 -9.52
C SER A 9 0.94 -26.20 -10.69
N GLY A 10 0.28 -25.06 -10.47
CA GLY A 10 -0.70 -24.50 -11.41
C GLY A 10 -0.10 -23.78 -12.62
N LEU A 11 1.09 -24.15 -13.08
CA LEU A 11 1.65 -23.69 -14.34
C LEU A 11 0.98 -24.44 -15.51
N PRO A 12 0.73 -23.79 -16.64
CA PRO A 12 0.27 -24.45 -17.87
C PRO A 12 1.27 -25.54 -18.28
N GLU A 13 0.79 -26.66 -18.81
CA GLU A 13 1.65 -27.73 -19.35
C GLU A 13 2.61 -27.16 -20.40
N GLY A 14 3.90 -27.46 -20.24
CA GLY A 14 4.96 -26.95 -21.13
C GLY A 14 5.35 -25.48 -20.94
N ALA A 15 4.83 -24.80 -19.94
CA ALA A 15 5.20 -23.42 -19.66
C ALA A 15 6.65 -23.33 -19.16
N VAL A 16 7.44 -22.49 -19.82
CA VAL A 16 8.81 -22.15 -19.39
C VAL A 16 8.74 -20.86 -18.57
N MET A 17 9.24 -20.91 -17.35
CA MET A 17 9.32 -19.73 -16.49
C MET A 17 10.35 -18.73 -17.04
N PRO A 18 10.00 -17.47 -17.33
CA PRO A 18 10.96 -16.47 -17.79
C PRO A 18 12.08 -16.26 -16.77
N GLU A 19 13.25 -15.85 -17.24
CA GLU A 19 14.43 -15.58 -16.37
C GLU A 19 14.14 -14.41 -15.42
N HIS A 20 14.36 -14.61 -14.12
CA HIS A 20 14.21 -13.60 -13.06
C HIS A 20 14.76 -14.15 -11.73
N LYS A 21 14.84 -13.27 -10.73
CA LYS A 21 15.09 -13.64 -9.33
C LYS A 21 13.85 -13.32 -8.50
N LEU A 22 13.41 -14.25 -7.67
CA LEU A 22 12.24 -14.12 -6.81
C LEU A 22 12.66 -13.89 -5.35
N SER A 23 12.09 -12.87 -4.70
CA SER A 23 12.14 -12.72 -3.24
C SER A 23 10.74 -12.95 -2.65
N ILE A 24 10.65 -13.77 -1.61
CA ILE A 24 9.42 -14.02 -0.85
C ILE A 24 9.55 -13.30 0.48
N VAL A 25 8.78 -12.24 0.70
CA VAL A 25 8.84 -11.38 1.90
C VAL A 25 7.69 -11.72 2.85
N ILE A 26 8.01 -12.00 4.10
CA ILE A 26 7.06 -12.48 5.11
C ILE A 26 7.25 -11.71 6.41
N PRO A 27 6.39 -10.70 6.73
CA PRO A 27 6.38 -10.09 8.05
C PRO A 27 5.76 -11.03 9.08
N MET A 28 6.40 -11.13 10.25
CA MET A 28 6.00 -11.99 11.35
C MET A 28 6.00 -11.23 12.67
N TYR A 29 5.04 -11.53 13.55
CA TYR A 29 4.97 -10.99 14.90
C TYR A 29 4.29 -11.97 15.85
N ASN A 30 5.07 -12.59 16.75
CA ASN A 30 4.61 -13.63 17.67
C ASN A 30 3.97 -14.81 16.92
N GLU A 31 4.74 -15.40 16.00
CA GLU A 31 4.33 -16.49 15.11
C GLU A 31 5.32 -17.68 15.19
N ALA A 32 5.95 -17.92 16.36
CA ALA A 32 7.00 -18.92 16.52
C ALA A 32 6.58 -20.31 16.00
N ASP A 33 5.34 -20.74 16.28
CA ASP A 33 4.80 -22.05 15.86
C ASP A 33 4.57 -22.14 14.34
N ASN A 34 4.54 -21.02 13.64
CA ASN A 34 4.25 -20.97 12.21
C ASN A 34 5.51 -20.86 11.33
N VAL A 35 6.68 -20.48 11.89
CA VAL A 35 7.91 -20.25 11.10
C VAL A 35 8.34 -21.51 10.35
N GLU A 36 8.52 -22.63 11.05
CA GLU A 36 9.00 -23.87 10.44
C GLU A 36 7.97 -24.48 9.46
N PRO A 37 6.68 -24.62 9.82
CA PRO A 37 5.68 -25.14 8.88
C PRO A 37 5.57 -24.29 7.60
N LEU A 38 5.70 -22.97 7.71
CA LEU A 38 5.65 -22.08 6.57
C LEU A 38 6.84 -22.25 5.64
N LEU A 39 8.07 -22.33 6.19
CA LEU A 39 9.28 -22.58 5.40
C LEU A 39 9.24 -23.92 4.71
N VAL A 40 8.82 -24.98 5.39
CA VAL A 40 8.63 -26.31 4.78
C VAL A 40 7.69 -26.21 3.58
N ARG A 41 6.55 -25.52 3.74
CA ARG A 41 5.56 -25.38 2.67
C ARG A 41 6.07 -24.53 1.50
N ILE A 42 6.87 -23.48 1.77
CA ILE A 42 7.52 -22.69 0.72
C ILE A 42 8.50 -23.55 -0.05
N HIS A 43 9.36 -24.34 0.61
CA HIS A 43 10.30 -25.21 -0.07
C HIS A 43 9.59 -26.26 -0.94
N GLN A 44 8.49 -26.83 -0.46
CA GLN A 44 7.67 -27.75 -1.26
C GLN A 44 7.07 -27.04 -2.48
N ALA A 45 6.58 -25.81 -2.32
CA ALA A 45 6.04 -25.03 -3.44
C ALA A 45 7.10 -24.64 -4.48
N MET A 46 8.36 -24.47 -4.04
CA MET A 46 9.51 -24.09 -4.89
C MET A 46 10.32 -25.29 -5.38
N GLU A 47 9.98 -26.54 -5.05
CA GLU A 47 10.75 -27.74 -5.40
C GLU A 47 11.06 -27.84 -6.91
N ASN A 48 10.07 -27.49 -7.75
CA ASN A 48 10.21 -27.49 -9.20
C ASN A 48 10.35 -26.10 -9.81
N TYR A 49 10.70 -25.10 -9.00
CA TYR A 49 10.85 -23.73 -9.46
C TYR A 49 12.24 -23.54 -10.08
N SER A 50 12.29 -23.28 -11.39
CA SER A 50 13.53 -23.29 -12.18
C SER A 50 14.42 -22.06 -12.00
N GLN A 51 13.92 -21.00 -11.37
CA GLN A 51 14.63 -19.73 -11.24
C GLN A 51 15.16 -19.51 -9.82
N PRO A 52 16.22 -18.70 -9.62
CA PRO A 52 16.75 -18.39 -8.29
C PRO A 52 15.70 -17.70 -7.42
N TRP A 53 15.63 -18.09 -6.14
CA TRP A 53 14.70 -17.52 -5.18
C TRP A 53 15.31 -17.40 -3.78
N GLU A 54 14.75 -16.48 -2.99
CA GLU A 54 15.11 -16.28 -1.59
C GLU A 54 13.85 -16.03 -0.74
N VAL A 55 13.98 -16.27 0.56
CA VAL A 55 12.95 -15.95 1.57
C VAL A 55 13.51 -14.93 2.55
N VAL A 56 12.78 -13.84 2.75
CA VAL A 56 13.07 -12.78 3.71
C VAL A 56 12.02 -12.83 4.81
N LEU A 57 12.37 -13.37 5.97
CA LEU A 57 11.52 -13.40 7.16
C LEU A 57 11.78 -12.15 7.98
N VAL A 58 10.75 -11.33 8.22
CA VAL A 58 10.90 -10.09 8.97
C VAL A 58 10.22 -10.21 10.33
N ASP A 59 11.01 -10.27 11.39
CA ASP A 59 10.50 -10.23 12.76
C ASP A 59 10.19 -8.78 13.17
N ASP A 60 8.92 -8.47 13.42
CA ASP A 60 8.46 -7.15 13.85
C ASP A 60 8.59 -6.98 15.38
N GLY A 61 9.76 -7.31 15.95
CA GLY A 61 10.04 -7.17 17.38
C GLY A 61 9.17 -8.07 18.24
N SER A 62 9.12 -9.36 17.92
CA SER A 62 8.38 -10.37 18.66
C SER A 62 8.88 -10.52 20.11
N THR A 63 7.97 -10.93 20.98
CA THR A 63 8.24 -11.19 22.42
C THR A 63 8.30 -12.67 22.75
N ASP A 64 8.02 -13.52 21.77
CA ASP A 64 8.08 -14.99 21.86
C ASP A 64 9.37 -15.54 21.22
N ALA A 65 9.38 -16.84 20.92
CA ALA A 65 10.52 -17.51 20.29
C ALA A 65 10.69 -17.23 18.79
N THR A 66 9.86 -16.41 18.14
CA THR A 66 9.90 -16.14 16.69
C THR A 66 11.30 -15.77 16.18
N PRO A 67 12.03 -14.79 16.78
CA PRO A 67 13.35 -14.41 16.26
C PRO A 67 14.38 -15.55 16.41
N ALA A 68 14.28 -16.35 17.47
CA ALA A 68 15.17 -17.51 17.68
C ALA A 68 14.92 -18.59 16.62
N GLU A 69 13.65 -18.88 16.30
CA GLU A 69 13.27 -19.83 15.27
C GLU A 69 13.69 -19.36 13.88
N ILE A 70 13.53 -18.08 13.56
CA ILE A 70 14.01 -17.51 12.28
C ILE A 70 15.52 -17.70 12.14
N ARG A 71 16.33 -17.39 13.16
CA ARG A 71 17.78 -17.58 13.13
C ARG A 71 18.17 -19.06 12.99
N ARG A 72 17.52 -19.94 13.74
CA ARG A 72 17.76 -21.39 13.68
C ARG A 72 17.52 -21.91 12.26
N LEU A 73 16.38 -21.58 11.68
CA LEU A 73 15.97 -22.08 10.37
C LEU A 73 16.78 -21.44 9.24
N ALA A 74 17.14 -20.16 9.33
CA ALA A 74 18.02 -19.53 8.37
C ALA A 74 19.40 -20.23 8.32
N ALA A 75 19.95 -20.61 9.48
CA ALA A 75 21.19 -21.37 9.54
C ALA A 75 21.04 -22.80 8.96
N GLN A 76 19.88 -23.43 9.14
CA GLN A 76 19.60 -24.78 8.67
C GLN A 76 19.38 -24.84 7.15
N TYR A 77 18.60 -23.90 6.59
CA TYR A 77 18.25 -23.90 5.17
C TYR A 77 19.32 -23.24 4.28
N GLY A 78 20.17 -22.39 4.86
CA GLY A 78 21.28 -21.75 4.14
C GLY A 78 20.97 -20.34 3.61
N PRO A 79 21.84 -19.79 2.74
CA PRO A 79 21.89 -18.34 2.45
C PRO A 79 20.69 -17.78 1.68
N HIS A 80 19.82 -18.62 1.13
CA HIS A 80 18.59 -18.18 0.47
C HIS A 80 17.44 -17.93 1.45
N VAL A 81 17.59 -18.29 2.74
CA VAL A 81 16.67 -17.96 3.81
C VAL A 81 17.37 -17.03 4.79
N HIS A 82 16.89 -15.83 4.98
CA HIS A 82 17.48 -14.89 5.93
C HIS A 82 16.43 -14.09 6.68
N GLY A 83 16.77 -13.68 7.89
CA GLY A 83 15.92 -12.91 8.78
C GLY A 83 16.31 -11.44 8.82
N VAL A 84 15.33 -10.59 8.99
CA VAL A 84 15.47 -9.17 9.36
C VAL A 84 14.76 -8.98 10.70
N GLU A 85 15.49 -8.56 11.73
CA GLU A 85 14.93 -8.38 13.07
C GLU A 85 14.76 -6.88 13.34
N LEU A 86 13.53 -6.46 13.66
CA LEU A 86 13.25 -5.09 14.06
C LEU A 86 13.40 -4.94 15.57
N VAL A 87 13.92 -3.79 16.03
CA VAL A 87 14.22 -3.53 17.44
C VAL A 87 12.97 -3.58 18.33
N ARG A 88 11.79 -3.30 17.80
CA ARG A 88 10.48 -3.34 18.47
C ARG A 88 9.37 -3.50 17.48
N ASN A 89 8.14 -3.70 17.94
CA ASN A 89 6.98 -3.74 17.07
C ASN A 89 6.68 -2.37 16.45
N TYR A 90 6.91 -2.26 15.13
CA TYR A 90 6.62 -1.10 14.28
C TYR A 90 5.34 -1.27 13.46
N LYS A 91 4.65 -2.40 13.55
CA LYS A 91 3.46 -2.81 12.82
C LYS A 91 3.76 -3.32 11.41
N GLN A 92 2.77 -4.03 10.87
CA GLN A 92 2.88 -4.81 9.63
C GLN A 92 3.44 -4.02 8.45
N THR A 93 3.07 -2.74 8.29
CA THR A 93 3.54 -1.94 7.15
C THR A 93 5.04 -1.68 7.21
N ALA A 94 5.58 -1.38 8.40
CA ALA A 94 7.01 -1.14 8.59
C ALA A 94 7.82 -2.43 8.40
N ALA A 95 7.33 -3.56 8.94
CA ALA A 95 7.94 -4.87 8.72
C ALA A 95 7.93 -5.26 7.23
N MET A 96 6.81 -5.02 6.54
CA MET A 96 6.72 -5.20 5.09
C MET A 96 7.76 -4.35 4.36
N GLN A 97 7.88 -3.06 4.70
CA GLN A 97 8.87 -2.17 4.08
C GLN A 97 10.30 -2.62 4.33
N ALA A 98 10.64 -3.05 5.55
CA ALA A 98 11.96 -3.59 5.86
C ALA A 98 12.30 -4.84 5.03
N GLY A 99 11.31 -5.71 4.83
CA GLY A 99 11.45 -6.88 3.97
C GLY A 99 11.63 -6.51 2.50
N LEU A 100 10.89 -5.52 1.99
CA LEU A 100 11.05 -5.01 0.62
C LEU A 100 12.42 -4.36 0.40
N ASP A 101 12.96 -3.68 1.42
CA ASP A 101 14.29 -3.07 1.36
C ASP A 101 15.41 -4.12 1.39
N ALA A 102 15.21 -5.26 2.07
CA ALA A 102 16.14 -6.37 2.13
C ALA A 102 16.06 -7.30 0.90
N ALA A 103 14.91 -7.37 0.23
CA ALA A 103 14.67 -8.22 -0.92
C ALA A 103 15.54 -7.85 -2.12
N ARG A 104 16.16 -8.84 -2.77
CA ARG A 104 17.10 -8.66 -3.89
C ARG A 104 16.49 -9.04 -5.25
N GLY A 105 15.36 -9.73 -5.26
CA GLY A 105 14.71 -10.27 -6.45
C GLY A 105 14.15 -9.19 -7.39
N ASP A 106 14.08 -9.52 -8.67
CA ASP A 106 13.42 -8.73 -9.70
C ASP A 106 11.90 -8.81 -9.60
N VAL A 107 11.43 -9.91 -9.03
CA VAL A 107 10.05 -10.19 -8.66
C VAL A 107 9.97 -10.38 -7.15
N ILE A 108 8.98 -9.78 -6.52
CA ILE A 108 8.78 -9.86 -5.07
C ILE A 108 7.38 -10.41 -4.79
N ALA A 109 7.31 -11.52 -4.07
CA ALA A 109 6.06 -12.04 -3.52
C ALA A 109 5.95 -11.66 -2.04
N THR A 110 4.76 -11.32 -1.58
CA THR A 110 4.48 -11.07 -0.15
C THR A 110 3.39 -12.01 0.33
N LEU A 111 3.49 -12.51 1.54
CA LEU A 111 2.43 -13.25 2.22
C LEU A 111 2.55 -13.08 3.73
N ASP A 112 1.45 -13.36 4.46
CA ASP A 112 1.46 -13.34 5.93
C ASP A 112 2.03 -14.62 6.50
N GLY A 113 2.61 -14.55 7.71
CA GLY A 113 3.23 -15.68 8.42
C GLY A 113 2.25 -16.66 9.05
N ASP A 114 0.93 -16.48 8.90
CA ASP A 114 -0.13 -17.21 9.62
C ASP A 114 -0.67 -18.47 8.90
N LEU A 115 0.00 -18.91 7.84
CA LEU A 115 -0.33 -20.10 7.03
C LEU A 115 -1.72 -20.02 6.33
N GLN A 116 -2.37 -18.88 6.30
CA GLN A 116 -3.67 -18.75 5.62
C GLN A 116 -3.56 -18.68 4.10
N ASN A 117 -2.49 -18.08 3.57
CA ASN A 117 -2.20 -18.07 2.14
C ASN A 117 -1.35 -19.27 1.74
N ASP A 118 -1.60 -19.83 0.57
CA ASP A 118 -0.86 -20.98 0.09
C ASP A 118 0.33 -20.56 -0.78
N PRO A 119 1.60 -20.87 -0.39
CA PRO A 119 2.77 -20.60 -1.21
C PRO A 119 2.75 -21.25 -2.60
N PHE A 120 1.98 -22.32 -2.79
CA PHE A 120 1.84 -23.00 -4.09
C PHE A 120 1.19 -22.13 -5.17
N ASP A 121 0.51 -21.05 -4.79
CA ASP A 121 -0.03 -20.09 -5.76
C ASP A 121 1.05 -19.12 -6.30
N ILE A 122 2.21 -18.97 -5.62
CA ILE A 122 3.28 -18.03 -6.01
C ILE A 122 3.82 -18.31 -7.42
N PRO A 123 4.23 -19.52 -7.80
CA PRO A 123 4.77 -19.78 -9.14
C PRO A 123 3.84 -19.35 -10.26
N ARG A 124 2.55 -19.64 -10.15
CA ARG A 124 1.53 -19.27 -11.13
C ARG A 124 1.34 -17.75 -11.22
N MET A 125 1.32 -17.06 -10.07
CA MET A 125 1.20 -15.60 -10.05
C MET A 125 2.44 -14.91 -10.65
N VAL A 126 3.65 -15.45 -10.40
CA VAL A 126 4.90 -14.96 -10.99
C VAL A 126 4.90 -15.16 -12.49
N TYR A 127 4.56 -16.35 -12.97
CA TYR A 127 4.45 -16.65 -14.39
C TYR A 127 3.53 -15.66 -15.10
N ARG A 128 2.35 -15.43 -14.53
CA ARG A 128 1.38 -14.50 -15.05
C ARG A 128 1.87 -13.05 -15.05
N LEU A 129 2.55 -12.61 -13.96
CA LEU A 129 3.15 -11.28 -13.87
C LEU A 129 4.11 -11.02 -15.05
N LEU A 130 4.96 -12.00 -15.36
CA LEU A 130 6.01 -11.86 -16.35
C LEU A 130 5.49 -11.98 -17.78
N THR A 131 4.60 -12.93 -18.04
CA THR A 131 4.10 -13.21 -19.39
C THR A 131 3.05 -12.21 -19.86
N GLU A 132 2.23 -11.64 -18.94
CA GLU A 132 1.24 -10.61 -19.27
C GLU A 132 1.80 -9.19 -19.10
N ASP A 133 3.10 -9.02 -18.84
CA ASP A 133 3.77 -7.74 -18.59
C ASP A 133 3.08 -6.90 -17.51
N LEU A 134 2.72 -7.54 -16.40
CA LEU A 134 2.06 -6.89 -15.27
C LEU A 134 3.10 -6.32 -14.27
N ASP A 135 2.66 -5.37 -13.47
CA ASP A 135 3.43 -4.79 -12.36
C ASP A 135 2.98 -5.34 -11.01
N LEU A 136 1.73 -5.82 -10.94
CA LEU A 136 1.14 -6.45 -9.77
C LEU A 136 0.13 -7.51 -10.16
N VAL A 137 0.25 -8.68 -9.53
CA VAL A 137 -0.81 -9.69 -9.44
C VAL A 137 -1.22 -9.82 -7.97
N ALA A 138 -2.44 -9.44 -7.63
CA ALA A 138 -3.00 -9.53 -6.27
C ALA A 138 -3.77 -10.84 -6.11
N GLY A 139 -3.66 -11.49 -4.95
CA GLY A 139 -4.47 -12.65 -4.64
C GLY A 139 -5.94 -12.28 -4.40
N TRP A 140 -6.86 -13.08 -4.92
CA TRP A 140 -8.29 -12.97 -4.67
C TRP A 140 -8.82 -14.20 -3.93
N ARG A 141 -9.19 -14.03 -2.66
CA ARG A 141 -9.77 -15.07 -1.79
C ARG A 141 -11.26 -15.26 -2.11
N LYS A 142 -11.57 -15.94 -3.23
CA LYS A 142 -12.94 -16.10 -3.73
C LYS A 142 -13.86 -16.84 -2.74
N ASN A 143 -13.34 -17.84 -2.03
CA ASN A 143 -14.11 -18.73 -1.14
C ASN A 143 -13.95 -18.38 0.34
N ARG A 144 -13.85 -17.10 0.68
CA ARG A 144 -13.68 -16.64 2.06
C ARG A 144 -14.89 -17.04 2.92
N GLN A 145 -14.67 -17.87 3.96
CA GLN A 145 -15.70 -18.39 4.87
C GLN A 145 -16.15 -17.40 5.96
N GLU A 146 -16.03 -16.10 5.76
CA GLU A 146 -16.41 -15.09 6.75
C GLU A 146 -17.85 -14.58 6.58
N GLY A 147 -18.51 -14.23 7.71
CA GLY A 147 -19.90 -13.79 7.78
C GLY A 147 -20.26 -12.66 6.79
N PHE A 148 -21.36 -12.89 6.04
CA PHE A 148 -21.75 -12.11 4.87
C PHE A 148 -22.05 -10.63 5.16
N TRP A 149 -22.77 -10.32 6.26
CA TRP A 149 -23.31 -8.98 6.46
C TRP A 149 -22.35 -7.98 7.10
N MET A 150 -21.54 -8.39 8.07
CA MET A 150 -20.70 -7.46 8.84
C MET A 150 -19.35 -7.11 8.17
N ARG A 151 -18.87 -7.92 7.22
CA ARG A 151 -17.54 -7.71 6.61
C ARG A 151 -17.57 -7.59 5.09
N ARG A 152 -18.49 -8.27 4.38
CA ARG A 152 -18.53 -8.24 2.90
C ARG A 152 -19.10 -6.93 2.35
N LEU A 153 -20.13 -6.34 2.99
CA LEU A 153 -20.78 -5.12 2.51
C LEU A 153 -19.84 -3.89 2.65
N PRO A 154 -19.23 -3.60 3.81
CA PRO A 154 -18.26 -2.52 3.94
C PRO A 154 -17.06 -2.67 2.99
N SER A 155 -16.54 -3.89 2.82
CA SER A 155 -15.45 -4.18 1.89
C SER A 155 -15.83 -3.90 0.44
N ARG A 156 -17.05 -4.26 0.00
CA ARG A 156 -17.51 -3.96 -1.38
C ARG A 156 -17.66 -2.47 -1.64
N ILE A 157 -18.17 -1.71 -0.67
CA ILE A 157 -18.28 -0.25 -0.76
C ILE A 157 -16.88 0.36 -0.86
N ALA A 158 -15.96 -0.07 0.01
CA ALA A 158 -14.57 0.35 0.01
C ALA A 158 -13.90 0.06 -1.34
N ASN A 159 -14.00 -1.18 -1.84
CA ASN A 159 -13.41 -1.59 -3.12
C ASN A 159 -13.98 -0.77 -4.29
N ARG A 160 -15.28 -0.47 -4.29
CA ARG A 160 -15.91 0.37 -5.33
C ARG A 160 -15.43 1.81 -5.28
N LEU A 161 -15.26 2.38 -4.08
CA LEU A 161 -14.70 3.72 -3.90
C LEU A 161 -13.26 3.78 -4.38
N ILE A 162 -12.42 2.81 -3.97
CA ILE A 162 -11.03 2.70 -4.39
C ILE A 162 -10.97 2.58 -5.93
N ALA A 163 -11.75 1.68 -6.52
CA ALA A 163 -11.78 1.49 -7.97
C ALA A 163 -12.17 2.76 -8.74
N ARG A 164 -13.09 3.57 -8.19
CA ARG A 164 -13.49 4.84 -8.83
C ARG A 164 -12.38 5.89 -8.81
N VAL A 165 -11.57 5.90 -7.76
CA VAL A 165 -10.49 6.89 -7.58
C VAL A 165 -9.22 6.48 -8.32
N THR A 166 -8.87 5.19 -8.27
CA THR A 166 -7.61 4.66 -8.80
C THR A 166 -7.72 4.15 -10.24
N GLY A 167 -8.93 3.85 -10.70
CA GLY A 167 -9.16 3.11 -11.94
C GLY A 167 -8.86 1.60 -11.84
N VAL A 168 -8.28 1.13 -10.74
CA VAL A 168 -7.96 -0.28 -10.48
C VAL A 168 -9.21 -0.98 -9.95
N ARG A 169 -9.61 -2.07 -10.59
CA ARG A 169 -10.79 -2.85 -10.20
C ARG A 169 -10.35 -4.22 -9.70
N LEU A 170 -10.30 -4.41 -8.38
CA LEU A 170 -10.00 -5.68 -7.73
C LEU A 170 -11.16 -6.10 -6.83
N ASN A 171 -11.38 -7.41 -6.74
CA ASN A 171 -12.36 -8.00 -5.82
C ASN A 171 -11.82 -8.07 -4.39
N ASP A 172 -10.50 -8.22 -4.20
CA ASP A 172 -9.87 -8.33 -2.88
C ASP A 172 -8.57 -7.52 -2.76
N TYR A 173 -8.67 -6.26 -2.30
CA TYR A 173 -7.48 -5.44 -2.02
C TYR A 173 -6.70 -5.92 -0.79
N GLY A 174 -7.37 -6.60 0.14
CA GLY A 174 -6.84 -6.95 1.46
C GLY A 174 -6.12 -8.29 1.53
N CYS A 175 -5.98 -9.04 0.44
CA CYS A 175 -5.18 -10.25 0.43
C CYS A 175 -3.70 -9.90 0.62
N SER A 176 -3.00 -10.61 1.51
CA SER A 176 -1.56 -10.39 1.74
C SER A 176 -0.70 -11.04 0.66
N LEU A 177 -1.18 -12.14 0.05
CA LEU A 177 -0.49 -12.76 -1.07
C LEU A 177 -0.59 -11.85 -2.31
N LYS A 178 0.53 -11.27 -2.68
CA LYS A 178 0.69 -10.39 -3.84
C LYS A 178 2.06 -10.63 -4.47
N VAL A 179 2.12 -10.54 -5.78
CA VAL A 179 3.38 -10.64 -6.54
C VAL A 179 3.58 -9.35 -7.30
N PHE A 180 4.76 -8.75 -7.14
CA PHE A 180 5.10 -7.43 -7.67
C PHE A 180 6.30 -7.51 -8.60
N ARG A 181 6.35 -6.62 -9.59
CA ARG A 181 7.60 -6.26 -10.23
C ARG A 181 8.46 -5.45 -9.26
N GLY A 182 9.66 -5.94 -8.94
CA GLY A 182 10.52 -5.36 -7.92
C GLY A 182 10.84 -3.88 -8.12
N SER A 183 11.10 -3.46 -9.37
CA SER A 183 11.35 -2.05 -9.70
C SER A 183 10.16 -1.13 -9.38
N VAL A 184 8.93 -1.63 -9.52
CA VAL A 184 7.72 -0.86 -9.29
C VAL A 184 7.40 -0.75 -7.81
N ILE A 185 7.44 -1.86 -7.06
CA ILE A 185 7.13 -1.81 -5.63
C ILE A 185 8.18 -1.00 -4.84
N ARG A 186 9.46 -1.07 -5.21
CA ARG A 186 10.52 -0.28 -4.58
C ARG A 186 10.43 1.22 -4.86
N SER A 187 9.69 1.65 -5.87
CA SER A 187 9.44 3.07 -6.14
C SER A 187 8.39 3.69 -5.19
N VAL A 188 7.70 2.86 -4.40
CA VAL A 188 6.71 3.28 -3.43
C VAL A 188 7.21 2.97 -2.02
N ARG A 189 7.31 3.98 -1.16
CA ARG A 189 7.61 3.80 0.26
C ARG A 189 6.32 3.58 1.03
N LEU A 190 6.26 2.46 1.77
CA LEU A 190 5.10 2.09 2.56
C LEU A 190 5.21 2.67 3.99
N TYR A 191 4.15 3.31 4.47
CA TYR A 191 4.03 3.82 5.85
C TYR A 191 2.58 3.78 6.34
N GLY A 192 2.37 3.93 7.66
CA GLY A 192 1.02 3.88 8.26
C GLY A 192 0.32 2.54 7.98
N GLU A 193 -0.88 2.58 7.45
CA GLU A 193 -1.68 1.38 7.13
C GLU A 193 -1.70 1.08 5.61
N MET A 194 -0.69 1.53 4.86
CA MET A 194 -0.64 1.39 3.39
C MET A 194 -0.61 -0.07 2.92
N HIS A 195 -0.13 -1.01 3.74
CA HIS A 195 -0.09 -2.44 3.41
C HIS A 195 -1.45 -3.00 2.97
N ARG A 196 -2.56 -2.44 3.46
CA ARG A 196 -3.92 -2.87 3.12
C ARG A 196 -4.34 -2.50 1.71
N PHE A 197 -3.76 -1.44 1.17
CA PHE A 197 -4.19 -0.82 -0.08
C PHE A 197 -3.03 -0.67 -1.08
N ILE A 198 -2.01 -1.53 -0.99
CA ILE A 198 -0.85 -1.49 -1.89
C ILE A 198 -1.25 -1.39 -3.37
N PRO A 199 -2.25 -2.16 -3.88
CA PRO A 199 -2.64 -2.03 -5.29
C PRO A 199 -3.12 -0.62 -5.65
N ALA A 200 -3.81 0.06 -4.72
CA ALA A 200 -4.23 1.44 -4.93
C ALA A 200 -3.03 2.40 -4.96
N TRP A 201 -2.06 2.23 -4.06
CA TRP A 201 -0.84 3.04 -4.05
C TRP A 201 0.02 2.83 -5.29
N LEU A 202 0.13 1.60 -5.78
CA LEU A 202 0.83 1.30 -7.02
C LEU A 202 0.19 1.97 -8.24
N ALA A 203 -1.13 2.19 -8.24
CA ALA A 203 -1.80 2.95 -9.29
C ALA A 203 -1.30 4.40 -9.43
N THR A 204 -0.54 4.93 -8.48
CA THR A 204 0.10 6.25 -8.59
C THR A 204 1.40 6.23 -9.38
N VAL A 205 2.00 5.06 -9.57
CA VAL A 205 3.31 4.87 -10.23
C VAL A 205 3.24 3.95 -11.45
N THR A 206 2.12 3.23 -11.65
CA THR A 206 1.86 2.39 -12.81
C THR A 206 0.46 2.59 -13.36
N THR A 207 0.13 1.94 -14.48
CA THR A 207 -1.19 2.03 -15.08
C THR A 207 -2.14 0.98 -14.52
N PRO A 208 -3.45 1.26 -14.37
CA PRO A 208 -4.42 0.25 -13.90
C PRO A 208 -4.44 -1.05 -14.72
N ARG A 209 -4.09 -1.00 -16.00
CA ARG A 209 -4.03 -2.18 -16.88
C ARG A 209 -2.91 -3.16 -16.52
N ARG A 210 -1.87 -2.70 -15.81
CA ARG A 210 -0.75 -3.53 -15.36
C ARG A 210 -0.95 -4.09 -13.95
N ILE A 211 -2.15 -3.89 -13.39
CA ILE A 211 -2.57 -4.44 -12.10
C ILE A 211 -3.70 -5.43 -12.34
N SER A 212 -3.48 -6.68 -11.95
CA SER A 212 -4.45 -7.77 -12.11
C SER A 212 -4.65 -8.51 -10.80
N GLU A 213 -5.65 -9.40 -10.75
CA GLU A 213 -5.88 -10.30 -9.63
C GLU A 213 -5.95 -11.76 -10.08
N GLU A 214 -5.60 -12.67 -9.18
CA GLU A 214 -5.61 -14.11 -9.39
C GLU A 214 -6.34 -14.79 -8.24
N VAL A 215 -7.19 -15.77 -8.54
CA VAL A 215 -7.86 -16.55 -7.50
C VAL A 215 -6.81 -17.40 -6.77
N VAL A 216 -6.72 -17.23 -5.45
CA VAL A 216 -5.74 -17.93 -4.61
C VAL A 216 -6.43 -18.82 -3.58
N THR A 217 -5.73 -19.86 -3.17
CA THR A 217 -6.14 -20.76 -2.12
C THR A 217 -6.03 -20.07 -0.77
N HIS A 218 -7.05 -20.19 0.06
CA HIS A 218 -7.07 -19.60 1.40
C HIS A 218 -7.51 -20.64 2.43
N HIS A 219 -6.63 -20.92 3.38
CA HIS A 219 -6.84 -21.90 4.44
C HIS A 219 -7.38 -21.27 5.71
N ALA A 220 -8.04 -22.06 6.54
CA ALA A 220 -8.38 -21.65 7.90
C ALA A 220 -7.09 -21.51 8.72
N ARG A 221 -7.05 -20.51 9.63
CA ARG A 221 -5.92 -20.32 10.54
C ARG A 221 -5.72 -21.55 11.41
N ILE A 222 -4.49 -22.08 11.48
CA ILE A 222 -4.14 -23.28 12.25
C ILE A 222 -3.77 -22.89 13.68
N HIS A 223 -2.97 -21.84 13.89
CA HIS A 223 -2.51 -21.36 15.19
C HIS A 223 -2.82 -19.85 15.37
N GLY A 224 -2.98 -19.42 16.65
CA GLY A 224 -3.22 -18.03 17.01
C GLY A 224 -4.69 -17.61 17.11
N GLN A 225 -4.95 -16.53 17.85
CA GLN A 225 -6.29 -15.95 18.03
C GLN A 225 -6.50 -14.71 17.15
N SER A 226 -7.71 -14.57 16.59
CA SER A 226 -8.09 -13.37 15.84
C SER A 226 -8.23 -12.17 16.78
N LYS A 227 -7.32 -11.22 16.72
CA LYS A 227 -7.29 -9.98 17.54
C LYS A 227 -8.26 -8.90 17.05
N TYR A 228 -9.48 -9.23 16.54
CA TYR A 228 -10.32 -8.27 15.82
C TYR A 228 -11.60 -7.87 16.54
N GLY A 229 -11.75 -6.54 16.80
CA GLY A 229 -12.93 -5.88 17.39
C GLY A 229 -13.58 -4.85 16.44
N ILE A 230 -14.76 -4.33 16.83
CA ILE A 230 -15.59 -3.34 16.09
C ILE A 230 -14.85 -2.02 15.83
N SER A 231 -13.90 -1.63 16.69
CA SER A 231 -13.05 -0.44 16.53
C SER A 231 -12.24 -0.41 15.23
N ARG A 232 -12.05 -1.57 14.57
CA ARG A 232 -11.37 -1.68 13.27
C ARG A 232 -12.16 -1.06 12.14
N THR A 233 -13.49 -1.19 12.13
CA THR A 233 -14.32 -0.67 11.04
C THR A 233 -14.16 0.85 10.94
N PHE A 234 -14.16 1.55 12.08
CA PHE A 234 -13.95 3.00 12.10
C PHE A 234 -12.55 3.38 11.60
N ARG A 235 -11.51 2.65 12.01
CA ARG A 235 -10.13 2.87 11.51
C ARG A 235 -10.02 2.64 10.00
N VAL A 236 -10.63 1.58 9.48
CA VAL A 236 -10.64 1.31 8.03
C VAL A 236 -11.33 2.43 7.25
N VAL A 237 -12.42 3.00 7.78
CA VAL A 237 -13.09 4.15 7.15
C VAL A 237 -12.17 5.37 7.13
N LEU A 238 -11.48 5.67 8.24
CA LEU A 238 -10.50 6.75 8.29
C LEU A 238 -9.35 6.51 7.31
N ASP A 239 -8.80 5.29 7.27
CA ASP A 239 -7.74 4.92 6.33
C ASP A 239 -8.19 5.13 4.87
N LEU A 240 -9.44 4.79 4.54
CA LEU A 240 -10.02 5.03 3.21
C LEU A 240 -10.15 6.52 2.89
N VAL A 241 -10.58 7.34 3.85
CA VAL A 241 -10.67 8.80 3.68
C VAL A 241 -9.29 9.39 3.45
N PHE A 242 -8.28 9.00 4.26
CA PHE A 242 -6.91 9.44 4.07
C PHE A 242 -6.34 8.98 2.73
N MET A 243 -6.55 7.73 2.36
CA MET A 243 -6.12 7.20 1.07
C MET A 243 -6.76 7.99 -0.09
N PHE A 244 -8.09 8.22 -0.05
CA PHE A 244 -8.79 9.02 -1.04
C PHE A 244 -8.20 10.42 -1.17
N PHE A 245 -7.97 11.10 -0.04
CA PHE A 245 -7.37 12.42 0.00
C PHE A 245 -5.97 12.43 -0.63
N PHE A 246 -5.09 11.51 -0.20
CA PHE A 246 -3.74 11.40 -0.74
C PHE A 246 -3.74 11.11 -2.25
N MET A 247 -4.55 10.17 -2.72
CA MET A 247 -4.56 9.80 -4.13
C MET A 247 -5.09 10.91 -5.03
N ARG A 248 -6.08 11.66 -4.55
CA ARG A 248 -6.73 12.69 -5.37
C ARG A 248 -6.06 14.06 -5.27
N TYR A 249 -5.46 14.37 -4.12
CA TYR A 249 -4.97 15.72 -3.80
C TYR A 249 -3.50 15.76 -3.36
N ARG A 250 -2.73 14.67 -3.53
CA ARG A 250 -1.32 14.58 -3.14
C ARG A 250 -0.47 15.75 -3.64
N THR A 251 -0.66 16.16 -4.90
CA THR A 251 0.11 17.22 -5.55
C THR A 251 -0.54 18.60 -5.44
N ARG A 252 -1.81 18.67 -5.01
CA ARG A 252 -2.59 19.91 -4.92
C ARG A 252 -3.58 19.90 -3.77
N PRO A 253 -3.13 19.71 -2.51
CA PRO A 253 -4.01 19.68 -1.34
C PRO A 253 -4.74 21.01 -1.13
N GLY A 254 -4.18 22.13 -1.59
CA GLY A 254 -4.78 23.45 -1.57
C GLY A 254 -6.13 23.52 -2.29
N HIS A 255 -6.31 22.77 -3.38
CA HIS A 255 -7.59 22.73 -4.10
C HIS A 255 -8.72 22.09 -3.30
N PHE A 256 -8.44 21.11 -2.45
CA PHE A 256 -9.43 20.47 -1.59
C PHE A 256 -9.91 21.41 -0.49
N PHE A 257 -8.97 21.88 0.32
CA PHE A 257 -9.29 22.76 1.45
C PHE A 257 -9.77 24.14 0.98
N GLY A 258 -9.14 24.69 -0.07
CA GLY A 258 -9.53 25.96 -0.67
C GLY A 258 -10.96 25.93 -1.24
N GLY A 259 -11.34 24.84 -1.93
CA GLY A 259 -12.71 24.66 -2.44
C GLY A 259 -13.75 24.65 -1.33
N ILE A 260 -13.53 23.89 -0.25
CA ILE A 260 -14.39 23.87 0.94
C ILE A 260 -14.45 25.28 1.55
N GLY A 261 -13.30 25.94 1.72
CA GLY A 261 -13.19 27.26 2.33
C GLY A 261 -13.93 28.32 1.56
N ILE A 262 -13.83 28.33 0.24
CA ILE A 262 -14.57 29.27 -0.64
C ILE A 262 -16.07 29.06 -0.52
N VAL A 263 -16.56 27.81 -0.55
CA VAL A 263 -18.00 27.51 -0.41
C VAL A 263 -18.52 27.98 0.94
N LEU A 264 -17.84 27.65 2.04
CA LEU A 264 -18.24 28.10 3.38
C LEU A 264 -18.21 29.64 3.48
N GLY A 265 -17.17 30.27 2.96
CA GLY A 265 -17.03 31.74 2.95
C GLY A 265 -18.15 32.42 2.17
N ILE A 266 -18.51 31.91 0.99
CA ILE A 266 -19.61 32.44 0.18
C ILE A 266 -20.95 32.30 0.93
N ILE A 267 -21.26 31.11 1.47
CA ILE A 267 -22.51 30.89 2.21
C ILE A 267 -22.58 31.83 3.42
N GLY A 268 -21.50 31.91 4.21
CA GLY A 268 -21.43 32.81 5.35
C GLY A 268 -21.61 34.30 4.97
N SER A 269 -20.90 34.72 3.91
CA SER A 269 -21.03 36.11 3.41
C SER A 269 -22.43 36.43 2.90
N LEU A 270 -23.11 35.51 2.22
CA LEU A 270 -24.48 35.71 1.76
C LEU A 270 -25.44 35.84 2.94
N ILE A 271 -25.27 35.02 3.99
CA ILE A 271 -26.07 35.14 5.24
C ILE A 271 -25.87 36.52 5.88
N LEU A 272 -24.61 36.97 6.01
CA LEU A 272 -24.29 38.25 6.61
C LEU A 272 -24.82 39.41 5.75
N ALA A 273 -24.67 39.34 4.43
CA ALA A 273 -25.20 40.33 3.49
C ALA A 273 -26.72 40.42 3.55
N TYR A 274 -27.43 39.29 3.64
CA TYR A 274 -28.88 39.24 3.83
C TYR A 274 -29.32 39.92 5.14
N LEU A 275 -28.64 39.61 6.25
CA LEU A 275 -28.92 40.23 7.55
C LEU A 275 -28.61 41.74 7.54
N PHE A 276 -27.52 42.11 6.89
CA PHE A 276 -27.17 43.54 6.71
C PHE A 276 -28.26 44.29 5.92
N ALA A 277 -28.74 43.69 4.83
CA ALA A 277 -29.83 44.26 4.05
C ALA A 277 -31.14 44.44 4.89
N ILE A 278 -31.52 43.43 5.70
CA ILE A 278 -32.66 43.52 6.62
C ILE A 278 -32.50 44.68 7.61
N LYS A 279 -31.30 44.83 8.17
CA LYS A 279 -31.02 45.93 9.10
C LYS A 279 -31.12 47.29 8.45
N VAL A 280 -30.57 47.45 7.24
CA VAL A 280 -30.50 48.75 6.54
C VAL A 280 -31.86 49.15 5.93
N PHE A 281 -32.54 48.22 5.24
CA PHE A 281 -33.75 48.56 4.48
C PHE A 281 -35.02 48.39 5.29
N TRP A 282 -35.05 47.53 6.31
CA TRP A 282 -36.25 47.28 7.12
C TRP A 282 -36.09 47.66 8.59
N GLY A 283 -34.94 48.19 9.00
CA GLY A 283 -34.69 48.65 10.38
C GLY A 283 -34.78 47.58 11.46
N GLN A 284 -34.79 46.29 11.08
CA GLN A 284 -35.00 45.20 12.03
C GLN A 284 -33.73 44.89 12.83
N ALA A 285 -33.87 44.58 14.13
CA ALA A 285 -32.76 44.12 14.97
C ALA A 285 -32.25 42.76 14.50
N ILE A 286 -30.95 42.66 14.33
CA ILE A 286 -30.26 41.43 13.87
C ILE A 286 -29.42 40.75 14.96
N GLY A 287 -29.12 41.47 16.07
CA GLY A 287 -28.18 41.00 17.10
C GLY A 287 -28.67 39.76 17.85
N THR A 288 -29.97 39.51 17.94
CA THR A 288 -30.56 38.34 18.62
C THR A 288 -30.79 37.16 17.68
N ARG A 289 -30.44 37.29 16.39
CA ARG A 289 -30.69 36.24 15.40
C ARG A 289 -29.55 35.23 15.38
N PRO A 290 -29.80 33.91 15.61
CA PRO A 290 -28.78 32.88 15.54
C PRO A 290 -28.02 32.86 14.20
N MET A 291 -28.68 33.27 13.10
CA MET A 291 -28.08 33.37 11.77
C MET A 291 -26.85 34.31 11.72
N LEU A 292 -26.79 35.34 12.59
CA LEU A 292 -25.65 36.25 12.63
C LEU A 292 -24.38 35.51 13.07
N ILE A 293 -24.49 34.74 14.16
CA ILE A 293 -23.38 33.92 14.67
C ILE A 293 -23.00 32.85 13.64
N THR A 294 -23.99 32.19 13.03
CA THR A 294 -23.76 31.19 11.98
C THR A 294 -23.02 31.77 10.79
N GLY A 295 -23.44 33.00 10.32
CA GLY A 295 -22.73 33.66 9.20
C GLY A 295 -21.29 33.97 9.49
N PHE A 296 -20.98 34.55 10.65
CA PHE A 296 -19.60 34.79 11.07
C PHE A 296 -18.80 33.50 11.21
N PHE A 297 -19.38 32.47 11.82
CA PHE A 297 -18.71 31.19 12.01
C PHE A 297 -18.34 30.54 10.68
N LEU A 298 -19.23 30.57 9.69
CA LEU A 298 -18.95 30.04 8.35
C LEU A 298 -17.87 30.81 7.61
N VAL A 299 -17.82 32.15 7.73
CA VAL A 299 -16.75 32.95 7.14
C VAL A 299 -15.39 32.61 7.77
N ILE A 300 -15.34 32.55 9.12
CA ILE A 300 -14.11 32.21 9.84
C ILE A 300 -13.67 30.77 9.49
N ALA A 301 -14.59 29.81 9.47
CA ALA A 301 -14.30 28.42 9.10
C ALA A 301 -13.82 28.32 7.64
N GLY A 302 -14.40 29.12 6.74
CA GLY A 302 -13.96 29.25 5.35
C GLY A 302 -12.53 29.76 5.24
N LEU A 303 -12.21 30.84 5.94
CA LEU A 303 -10.85 31.41 5.98
C LEU A 303 -9.85 30.40 6.55
N GLN A 304 -10.21 29.73 7.65
CA GLN A 304 -9.40 28.69 8.29
C GLN A 304 -9.11 27.54 7.32
N ALA A 305 -10.10 27.09 6.55
CA ALA A 305 -9.95 26.02 5.57
C ALA A 305 -9.00 26.46 4.43
N VAL A 306 -9.13 27.68 3.90
CA VAL A 306 -8.21 28.21 2.89
C VAL A 306 -6.77 28.27 3.40
N THR A 307 -6.57 28.79 4.61
CA THR A 307 -5.24 28.87 5.25
C THR A 307 -4.61 27.48 5.41
N SER A 308 -5.42 26.50 5.91
CA SER A 308 -4.98 25.11 6.02
C SER A 308 -4.61 24.53 4.65
N GLY A 309 -5.33 24.90 3.60
CA GLY A 309 -5.03 24.50 2.23
C GLY A 309 -3.67 25.01 1.74
N VAL A 310 -3.38 26.28 1.98
CA VAL A 310 -2.08 26.88 1.63
C VAL A 310 -0.93 26.19 2.38
N LEU A 311 -1.09 25.97 3.69
CA LEU A 311 -0.09 25.28 4.49
C LEU A 311 0.13 23.83 4.01
N ALA A 312 -0.92 23.10 3.71
CA ALA A 312 -0.84 21.76 3.18
C ALA A 312 -0.12 21.70 1.82
N GLU A 313 -0.37 22.68 0.95
CA GLU A 313 0.31 22.82 -0.35
C GLU A 313 1.81 23.08 -0.17
N MET A 314 2.19 23.99 0.73
CA MET A 314 3.59 24.29 1.03
C MET A 314 4.30 23.05 1.61
N LEU A 315 3.66 22.35 2.59
CA LEU A 315 4.21 21.13 3.17
C LEU A 315 4.40 20.03 2.12
N SER A 316 3.45 19.87 1.21
CA SER A 316 3.55 18.89 0.13
C SER A 316 4.75 19.18 -0.79
N ARG A 317 5.00 20.43 -1.12
CA ARG A 317 6.17 20.84 -1.94
C ARG A 317 7.48 20.60 -1.21
N ILE A 318 7.57 21.04 0.05
CA ILE A 318 8.77 20.81 0.88
C ILE A 318 9.06 19.31 1.00
N TYR A 319 8.03 18.48 1.20
CA TYR A 319 8.18 17.03 1.29
C TYR A 319 8.74 16.44 -0.01
N LEU A 320 8.22 16.84 -1.18
CA LEU A 320 8.69 16.36 -2.47
C LEU A 320 10.14 16.77 -2.75
N GLU A 321 10.49 18.04 -2.46
CA GLU A 321 11.84 18.57 -2.63
C GLU A 321 12.85 17.93 -1.66
N ALA A 322 12.49 17.79 -0.38
CA ALA A 322 13.40 17.25 0.62
C ALA A 322 13.73 15.78 0.40
N ASN A 323 12.79 14.99 -0.14
CA ASN A 323 13.01 13.57 -0.41
C ASN A 323 13.56 13.29 -1.82
N GLY A 324 13.77 14.29 -2.65
CA GLY A 324 14.22 14.13 -4.03
C GLY A 324 13.24 13.29 -4.87
N THR A 325 11.98 13.20 -4.45
CA THR A 325 10.96 12.42 -5.15
C THR A 325 10.50 13.19 -6.37
N LEU A 326 10.67 12.60 -7.55
CA LEU A 326 10.14 13.15 -8.78
C LEU A 326 8.61 13.17 -8.77
N ALA A 327 8.02 14.22 -9.30
CA ALA A 327 6.56 14.35 -9.45
C ALA A 327 5.98 13.36 -10.47
N TYR A 328 6.83 12.64 -11.19
CA TYR A 328 6.46 11.70 -12.24
C TYR A 328 7.35 10.45 -12.18
N VAL A 329 6.83 9.34 -12.72
CA VAL A 329 7.59 8.11 -12.99
C VAL A 329 7.67 7.98 -14.52
N ALA A 330 8.88 8.07 -15.07
CA ALA A 330 9.10 7.83 -16.48
C ALA A 330 9.02 6.34 -16.78
N ARG A 331 8.43 5.95 -17.91
CA ARG A 331 8.54 4.56 -18.40
C ARG A 331 10.01 4.28 -18.71
N PRO A 332 10.55 3.11 -18.30
CA PRO A 332 11.82 2.66 -18.83
C PRO A 332 11.69 2.63 -20.37
N GLN A 333 12.50 3.40 -21.06
CA GLN A 333 12.60 3.25 -22.50
C GLN A 333 13.39 1.97 -22.77
N PRO A 334 13.07 1.18 -23.82
CA PRO A 334 13.96 0.10 -24.25
C PRO A 334 15.34 0.71 -24.44
N ALA A 335 16.38 0.00 -23.98
CA ALA A 335 17.75 0.47 -24.17
C ALA A 335 17.94 0.85 -25.64
N PRO A 336 18.55 2.00 -25.93
CA PRO A 336 18.94 2.33 -27.30
C PRO A 336 19.73 1.14 -27.84
N GLY A 337 19.49 0.75 -29.10
CA GLY A 337 20.21 -0.37 -29.72
C GLY A 337 21.70 -0.20 -29.54
N GLU A 338 22.46 -1.30 -29.57
CA GLU A 338 23.91 -1.40 -29.27
C GLU A 338 24.83 -0.40 -30.01
N GLY A 339 24.30 0.63 -30.66
CA GLY A 339 25.04 1.64 -31.42
C GLY A 339 25.25 2.99 -30.73
N ASP A 340 24.48 3.33 -29.68
CA ASP A 340 24.43 4.73 -29.24
C ASP A 340 25.32 5.08 -28.04
N GLY A 341 26.12 4.14 -27.49
CA GLY A 341 27.07 4.41 -26.41
C GLY A 341 26.42 4.93 -25.10
N TRP A 342 25.08 4.95 -25.01
CA TRP A 342 24.35 5.46 -23.87
C TRP A 342 24.22 4.36 -22.80
N GLN A 343 24.80 4.62 -21.63
CA GLN A 343 24.65 3.73 -20.46
C GLN A 343 23.64 4.35 -19.48
N TRP A 344 22.69 3.54 -19.01
CA TRP A 344 21.80 3.95 -17.93
C TRP A 344 22.60 4.37 -16.70
N PRO A 345 22.37 5.56 -16.13
CA PRO A 345 22.96 5.90 -14.85
C PRO A 345 22.42 4.92 -13.81
N SER A 346 23.29 4.20 -13.15
CA SER A 346 22.97 3.20 -12.13
C SER A 346 22.36 3.78 -10.86
N LYS A 347 22.29 5.12 -10.75
CA LYS A 347 21.61 5.87 -9.69
C LYS A 347 21.08 7.18 -10.28
N PRO A 348 19.93 7.72 -9.80
CA PRO A 348 19.54 9.08 -10.14
C PRO A 348 20.70 10.01 -9.77
N ALA A 349 21.08 10.89 -10.70
CA ALA A 349 22.11 11.88 -10.44
C ALA A 349 21.74 12.67 -9.18
N VAL A 350 22.53 12.54 -8.14
CA VAL A 350 22.43 13.42 -6.98
C VAL A 350 22.85 14.80 -7.49
N VAL A 351 21.88 15.70 -7.61
CA VAL A 351 22.17 17.10 -7.89
C VAL A 351 22.97 17.61 -6.71
N GLU A 352 24.29 17.73 -6.88
CA GLU A 352 25.13 18.37 -5.87
C GLU A 352 24.61 19.78 -5.64
N LYS A 353 24.24 20.06 -4.38
CA LYS A 353 23.88 21.40 -3.96
C LYS A 353 25.07 22.34 -4.26
N PRO A 354 24.85 23.49 -4.93
CA PRO A 354 25.91 24.42 -5.18
C PRO A 354 26.56 24.82 -3.84
N LYS A 355 27.87 24.66 -3.75
CA LYS A 355 28.66 25.05 -2.57
C LYS A 355 28.38 26.53 -2.29
N ALA A 356 27.81 26.81 -1.11
CA ALA A 356 27.61 28.18 -0.65
C ALA A 356 28.95 28.92 -0.71
N ARG A 357 29.08 29.96 -1.55
CA ARG A 357 30.21 30.85 -1.53
C ARG A 357 30.25 31.53 -0.17
N ARG A 358 31.23 31.15 0.66
CA ARG A 358 31.58 31.95 1.85
C ARG A 358 32.04 33.34 1.38
N LYS A 359 31.33 34.37 1.80
CA LYS A 359 31.81 35.74 1.85
C LYS A 359 32.37 35.99 3.24
#